data_bcc00da6d66c79f4591ba5748ac413cb
#
_entry.id   bcc00da6d66c79f4591ba5748ac413cb
#
_cell.length_a   1.000
_cell.length_b   1.000
_cell.length_c   1.000
_cell.angle_alpha   90.00
_cell.angle_beta   90.00
_cell.angle_gamma   90.00
#
_symmetry.space_group_name_H-M   'P 1'
#
loop_
_entity.id
_entity.type
_entity.pdbx_description
1 polymer ?
#
loop_
_entity_poly.entity_id
_entity_poly.type
_entity_poly.pdbx_seq_one_letter_code
_entity_poly.pdbx_strand_id
1 'polypeptide(L)'
;IRHNVGRKGKTLWTENGAGEVVTVKICFNEGDEANYVVGQIMMNYRRGRNWKDNAVLYRMNAQSNALEYAFKRNGVPYKIIGGTKFFDRAEVKDMLAYLCVINNPADDLRLRRIVNVPARKIGAATMDKAQVIATEEGLPLMEVLRRAGDYPQLKASTGKLTAFTEMIDEMRRQADDMGLVEFYEYVCRRSGYVGILQEKNDVESRGRLENVEELSSSIQAFLENDPENPTLSGFLDEVALYTDLDSQEAGDNCVTLMTMHSAKGLEFPSVFVVGMEDGLFPGNRAMGEPEEMEEERRLCYVAMTRAKEKLTLTNARQRMLFGRTTPCMPSRFLKEIPEENMEWLGKPEPRPTSSWDDFGDGPAYAPQREAQPGTERPA
;
A
#
# COMPACT_ATOMS: atom_id res chain seq x y z
N ILE A 1 26.59 4.06 3.93
CA ILE A 1 27.37 3.09 3.09
C ILE A 1 28.71 2.71 3.72
N ARG A 2 29.26 3.48 4.68
CA ARG A 2 30.47 3.11 5.44
C ARG A 2 30.29 1.83 6.28
N HIS A 3 29.06 1.49 6.63
CA HIS A 3 28.71 0.32 7.42
C HIS A 3 28.61 -0.98 6.62
N ASN A 4 28.80 -0.94 5.29
CA ASN A 4 28.82 -2.14 4.46
C ASN A 4 30.21 -2.78 4.47
N VAL A 5 30.30 -4.05 4.86
CA VAL A 5 31.56 -4.81 4.93
C VAL A 5 32.07 -5.15 3.52
N GLY A 6 31.17 -5.50 2.59
CA GLY A 6 31.49 -5.84 1.20
C GLY A 6 31.78 -4.65 0.27
N ARG A 7 32.08 -3.46 0.81
CA ARG A 7 32.32 -2.25 0.03
C ARG A 7 33.63 -2.30 -0.76
N LYS A 8 33.57 -2.08 -2.08
CA LYS A 8 34.76 -1.74 -2.86
C LYS A 8 35.21 -0.32 -2.48
N GLY A 9 36.48 -0.13 -2.11
CA GLY A 9 37.04 1.13 -1.63
C GLY A 9 37.06 2.21 -2.72
N LYS A 10 35.93 2.87 -2.94
CA LYS A 10 35.80 4.06 -3.80
C LYS A 10 35.62 5.29 -2.92
N THR A 11 36.37 6.36 -3.20
CA THR A 11 36.12 7.68 -2.62
C THR A 11 35.02 8.36 -3.39
N LEU A 12 33.93 8.72 -2.69
CA LEU A 12 32.83 9.49 -3.28
C LEU A 12 33.26 10.97 -3.31
N TRP A 13 33.07 11.61 -4.41
CA TRP A 13 33.34 13.03 -4.59
C TRP A 13 32.26 13.69 -5.43
N THR A 14 32.12 14.99 -5.31
CA THR A 14 31.24 15.82 -6.12
C THR A 14 31.90 17.15 -6.41
N GLU A 15 31.61 17.72 -7.56
CA GLU A 15 32.01 19.09 -7.94
C GLU A 15 31.02 20.13 -7.40
N ASN A 16 29.84 19.69 -6.94
CA ASN A 16 28.84 20.59 -6.38
C ASN A 16 29.30 21.08 -5.00
N GLY A 17 29.04 22.34 -4.70
CA GLY A 17 29.25 22.92 -3.38
C GLY A 17 28.31 22.30 -2.33
N ALA A 18 28.42 22.81 -1.08
CA ALA A 18 27.50 22.43 -0.02
C ALA A 18 26.06 22.82 -0.42
N GLY A 19 25.13 21.80 -0.44
CA GLY A 19 23.72 21.98 -0.73
C GLY A 19 22.88 22.35 0.51
N GLU A 20 21.57 22.34 0.36
CA GLU A 20 20.65 22.42 1.51
C GLU A 20 20.82 21.20 2.42
N VAL A 21 20.60 21.36 3.73
CA VAL A 21 20.58 20.24 4.66
C VAL A 21 19.42 19.29 4.31
N VAL A 22 19.62 18.00 4.58
CA VAL A 22 18.58 16.99 4.34
C VAL A 22 17.41 17.22 5.31
N THR A 23 16.23 17.43 4.78
CA THR A 23 15.03 17.57 5.60
C THR A 23 14.48 16.18 5.95
N VAL A 24 14.28 15.89 7.24
CA VAL A 24 13.62 14.68 7.71
C VAL A 24 12.28 15.06 8.35
N LYS A 25 11.17 14.66 7.75
CA LYS A 25 9.83 14.96 8.23
C LYS A 25 9.18 13.73 8.85
N ILE A 26 8.73 13.88 10.10
CA ILE A 26 7.88 12.88 10.77
C ILE A 26 6.42 13.27 10.52
N CYS A 27 5.69 12.35 9.89
CA CYS A 27 4.27 12.47 9.60
C CYS A 27 3.45 11.63 10.58
N PHE A 28 2.15 11.88 10.66
CA PHE A 28 1.26 11.08 11.52
C PHE A 28 1.00 9.71 10.87
N ASN A 29 0.54 9.72 9.63
CA ASN A 29 0.28 8.51 8.82
C ASN A 29 0.71 8.72 7.35
N GLU A 30 0.44 7.73 6.48
CA GLU A 30 0.72 7.77 5.04
C GLU A 30 -0.03 8.88 4.31
N GLY A 31 -1.26 9.20 4.72
CA GLY A 31 -2.04 10.28 4.15
C GLY A 31 -1.45 11.66 4.47
N ASP A 32 -1.01 11.87 5.73
CA ASP A 32 -0.29 13.08 6.16
C ASP A 32 1.06 13.18 5.43
N GLU A 33 1.77 12.07 5.25
CA GLU A 33 3.02 11.99 4.49
C GLU A 33 2.81 12.44 3.03
N ALA A 34 1.81 11.86 2.36
CA ALA A 34 1.49 12.16 0.97
C ALA A 34 1.06 13.63 0.80
N ASN A 35 0.21 14.15 1.68
CA ASN A 35 -0.22 15.55 1.67
C ASN A 35 0.95 16.51 1.93
N TYR A 36 1.87 16.17 2.84
CA TYR A 36 3.08 16.95 3.07
C TYR A 36 3.95 17.03 1.81
N VAL A 37 4.20 15.89 1.16
CA VAL A 37 4.98 15.81 -0.08
C VAL A 37 4.35 16.66 -1.18
N VAL A 38 3.06 16.50 -1.43
CA VAL A 38 2.31 17.28 -2.42
C VAL A 38 2.36 18.78 -2.09
N GLY A 39 2.17 19.15 -0.81
CA GLY A 39 2.26 20.53 -0.36
C GLY A 39 3.64 21.16 -0.61
N GLN A 40 4.74 20.42 -0.38
CA GLN A 40 6.10 20.89 -0.68
C GLN A 40 6.33 21.07 -2.18
N ILE A 41 5.84 20.13 -2.99
CA ILE A 41 5.92 20.20 -4.46
C ILE A 41 5.14 21.40 -4.99
N MET A 42 3.94 21.66 -4.47
CA MET A 42 3.15 22.87 -4.81
C MET A 42 3.89 24.16 -4.41
N MET A 43 4.57 24.16 -3.26
CA MET A 43 5.40 25.30 -2.85
C MET A 43 6.59 25.49 -3.80
N ASN A 44 7.25 24.42 -4.23
CA ASN A 44 8.30 24.47 -5.24
C ASN A 44 7.78 25.11 -6.54
N TYR A 45 6.62 24.66 -7.01
CA TYR A 45 5.96 25.21 -8.20
C TYR A 45 5.64 26.71 -8.07
N ARG A 46 5.07 27.13 -6.93
CA ARG A 46 4.79 28.56 -6.65
C ARG A 46 6.05 29.43 -6.61
N ARG A 47 7.20 28.82 -6.31
CA ARG A 47 8.52 29.46 -6.33
C ARG A 47 9.20 29.45 -7.72
N GLY A 48 8.45 29.04 -8.78
CA GLY A 48 8.90 29.07 -10.16
C GLY A 48 9.61 27.79 -10.65
N ARG A 49 9.61 26.70 -9.87
CA ARG A 49 10.09 25.40 -10.36
C ARG A 49 9.05 24.73 -11.23
N ASN A 50 9.46 23.84 -12.11
CA ASN A 50 8.55 22.99 -12.87
C ASN A 50 8.10 21.77 -12.04
N TRP A 51 6.95 21.20 -12.39
CA TRP A 51 6.51 19.93 -11.80
C TRP A 51 7.54 18.81 -12.01
N LYS A 52 8.13 18.73 -13.22
CA LYS A 52 9.14 17.73 -13.61
C LYS A 52 10.45 17.81 -12.82
N ASP A 53 10.69 18.90 -12.09
CA ASP A 53 11.87 19.07 -11.25
C ASP A 53 11.78 18.28 -9.93
N ASN A 54 10.61 17.67 -9.67
CA ASN A 54 10.34 16.93 -8.44
C ASN A 54 10.15 15.43 -8.73
N ALA A 55 10.73 14.59 -7.89
CA ALA A 55 10.53 13.15 -7.90
C ALA A 55 10.18 12.62 -6.50
N VAL A 56 9.30 11.63 -6.44
CA VAL A 56 8.95 10.90 -5.23
C VAL A 56 9.36 9.44 -5.39
N LEU A 57 10.22 8.98 -4.48
CA LEU A 57 10.78 7.64 -4.49
C LEU A 57 10.22 6.83 -3.32
N TYR A 58 9.73 5.63 -3.60
CA TYR A 58 9.18 4.70 -2.63
C TYR A 58 9.81 3.30 -2.77
N ARG A 59 9.72 2.49 -1.70
CA ARG A 59 10.32 1.14 -1.68
C ARG A 59 9.42 0.10 -2.34
N MET A 60 8.13 0.14 -2.07
CA MET A 60 7.11 -0.82 -2.54
C MET A 60 6.09 -0.13 -3.44
N ASN A 61 5.62 -0.86 -4.46
CA ASN A 61 4.59 -0.34 -5.36
C ASN A 61 3.28 0.03 -4.65
N ALA A 62 2.92 -0.70 -3.59
CA ALA A 62 1.74 -0.42 -2.78
C ALA A 62 1.72 1.01 -2.23
N GLN A 63 2.89 1.57 -1.85
CA GLN A 63 2.98 2.95 -1.33
C GLN A 63 2.51 4.02 -2.32
N SER A 64 2.48 3.72 -3.65
CA SER A 64 2.03 4.70 -4.62
C SER A 64 0.56 5.06 -4.47
N ASN A 65 -0.27 4.16 -3.93
CA ASN A 65 -1.71 4.34 -3.79
C ASN A 65 -2.05 5.64 -3.01
N ALA A 66 -1.55 5.79 -1.80
CA ALA A 66 -1.78 6.99 -0.99
C ALA A 66 -1.21 8.27 -1.64
N LEU A 67 -0.04 8.15 -2.29
CA LEU A 67 0.57 9.27 -3.03
C LEU A 67 -0.30 9.68 -4.22
N GLU A 68 -0.69 8.73 -5.08
CA GLU A 68 -1.53 8.97 -6.23
C GLU A 68 -2.85 9.65 -5.84
N TYR A 69 -3.47 9.19 -4.74
CA TYR A 69 -4.67 9.82 -4.19
C TYR A 69 -4.43 11.29 -3.81
N ALA A 70 -3.34 11.58 -3.10
CA ALA A 70 -3.01 12.95 -2.70
C ALA A 70 -2.68 13.85 -3.90
N PHE A 71 -1.90 13.35 -4.87
CA PHE A 71 -1.58 14.09 -6.10
C PHE A 71 -2.84 14.47 -6.87
N LYS A 72 -3.74 13.52 -7.04
CA LYS A 72 -4.99 13.69 -7.77
C LYS A 72 -5.93 14.67 -7.07
N ARG A 73 -6.16 14.48 -5.77
CA ARG A 73 -7.01 15.37 -4.97
C ARG A 73 -6.56 16.83 -5.02
N ASN A 74 -5.26 17.07 -5.16
CA ASN A 74 -4.69 18.42 -5.22
C ASN A 74 -4.48 18.93 -6.66
N GLY A 75 -4.88 18.17 -7.69
CA GLY A 75 -4.73 18.56 -9.10
C GLY A 75 -3.28 18.69 -9.55
N VAL A 76 -2.33 17.99 -8.92
CA VAL A 76 -0.91 18.00 -9.28
C VAL A 76 -0.64 16.91 -10.31
N PRO A 77 -0.17 17.28 -11.53
CA PRO A 77 0.08 16.28 -12.57
C PRO A 77 1.27 15.39 -12.22
N TYR A 78 1.11 14.09 -12.39
CA TYR A 78 2.16 13.10 -12.12
C TYR A 78 2.20 11.98 -13.15
N LYS A 79 3.35 11.30 -13.22
CA LYS A 79 3.51 10.04 -13.97
C LYS A 79 4.27 9.02 -13.14
N ILE A 80 4.02 7.74 -13.40
CA ILE A 80 4.74 6.63 -12.78
C ILE A 80 5.77 6.09 -13.77
N ILE A 81 7.02 5.96 -13.33
CA ILE A 81 8.09 5.31 -14.12
C ILE A 81 8.31 3.89 -13.60
N GLY A 82 8.36 2.94 -14.54
CA GLY A 82 8.58 1.53 -14.22
C GLY A 82 7.34 0.80 -13.69
N GLY A 83 6.15 1.37 -13.90
CA GLY A 83 4.87 0.79 -13.48
C GLY A 83 3.69 1.49 -14.12
N THR A 84 2.49 1.13 -13.65
CA THR A 84 1.22 1.75 -14.02
C THR A 84 0.55 2.33 -12.76
N LYS A 85 -0.40 3.24 -12.94
CA LYS A 85 -1.22 3.78 -11.84
C LYS A 85 -1.89 2.65 -11.09
N PHE A 86 -2.14 2.83 -9.79
CA PHE A 86 -2.62 1.76 -8.92
C PHE A 86 -3.88 1.08 -9.43
N PHE A 87 -4.92 1.86 -9.76
CA PHE A 87 -6.18 1.32 -10.29
C PHE A 87 -6.09 0.82 -11.74
N ASP A 88 -4.98 1.09 -12.45
CA ASP A 88 -4.74 0.59 -13.80
C ASP A 88 -4.00 -0.75 -13.83
N ARG A 89 -3.46 -1.21 -12.69
CA ARG A 89 -2.77 -2.50 -12.58
C ARG A 89 -3.73 -3.64 -12.88
N ALA A 90 -3.24 -4.64 -13.62
CA ALA A 90 -4.06 -5.75 -14.09
C ALA A 90 -4.76 -6.48 -12.94
N GLU A 91 -4.01 -6.80 -11.88
CA GLU A 91 -4.49 -7.50 -10.70
C GLU A 91 -5.53 -6.69 -9.90
N VAL A 92 -5.36 -5.36 -9.82
CA VAL A 92 -6.33 -4.46 -9.17
C VAL A 92 -7.61 -4.40 -10.00
N LYS A 93 -7.49 -4.24 -11.33
CA LYS A 93 -8.65 -4.30 -12.25
C LYS A 93 -9.37 -5.65 -12.20
N ASP A 94 -8.65 -6.74 -12.02
CA ASP A 94 -9.26 -8.07 -11.88
C ASP A 94 -10.10 -8.15 -10.61
N MET A 95 -9.54 -7.71 -9.46
CA MET A 95 -10.27 -7.72 -8.19
C MET A 95 -11.45 -6.75 -8.19
N LEU A 96 -11.31 -5.56 -8.75
CA LEU A 96 -12.43 -4.63 -8.94
C LEU A 96 -13.51 -5.23 -9.83
N ALA A 97 -13.14 -5.97 -10.89
CA ALA A 97 -14.10 -6.63 -11.76
C ALA A 97 -14.88 -7.74 -11.00
N TYR A 98 -14.23 -8.48 -10.07
CA TYR A 98 -14.95 -9.38 -9.17
C TYR A 98 -15.99 -8.64 -8.32
N LEU A 99 -15.57 -7.56 -7.66
CA LEU A 99 -16.45 -6.76 -6.82
C LEU A 99 -17.63 -6.17 -7.63
N CYS A 100 -17.37 -5.68 -8.84
CA CYS A 100 -18.41 -5.16 -9.73
C CYS A 100 -19.43 -6.24 -10.15
N VAL A 101 -18.98 -7.44 -10.53
CA VAL A 101 -19.86 -8.55 -10.92
C VAL A 101 -20.66 -9.07 -9.72
N ILE A 102 -20.09 -9.07 -8.53
CA ILE A 102 -20.79 -9.40 -7.29
C ILE A 102 -21.87 -8.34 -7.02
N ASN A 103 -21.57 -7.06 -7.15
CA ASN A 103 -22.52 -5.96 -6.97
C ASN A 103 -23.63 -5.98 -8.06
N ASN A 104 -23.21 -6.11 -9.32
CA ASN A 104 -24.10 -6.13 -10.48
C ASN A 104 -23.80 -7.30 -11.42
N PRO A 105 -24.51 -8.43 -11.34
CA PRO A 105 -24.31 -9.59 -12.24
C PRO A 105 -24.60 -9.35 -13.71
N ALA A 106 -25.26 -8.24 -14.05
CA ALA A 106 -25.53 -7.87 -15.44
C ALA A 106 -24.35 -7.12 -16.10
N ASP A 107 -23.22 -6.97 -15.41
CA ASP A 107 -22.01 -6.39 -15.99
C ASP A 107 -21.24 -7.42 -16.82
N ASP A 108 -21.70 -7.62 -18.05
CA ASP A 108 -21.14 -8.60 -18.98
C ASP A 108 -19.66 -8.34 -19.31
N LEU A 109 -19.25 -7.07 -19.33
CA LEU A 109 -17.86 -6.70 -19.65
C LEU A 109 -16.90 -7.19 -18.56
N ARG A 110 -17.22 -6.90 -17.31
CA ARG A 110 -16.41 -7.32 -16.16
C ARG A 110 -16.51 -8.81 -15.90
N LEU A 111 -17.67 -9.40 -16.16
CA LEU A 111 -17.86 -10.86 -16.13
C LEU A 111 -16.90 -11.58 -17.10
N ARG A 112 -16.80 -11.13 -18.35
CA ARG A 112 -15.89 -11.70 -19.34
C ARG A 112 -14.41 -11.57 -18.90
N ARG A 113 -14.08 -10.53 -18.18
CA ARG A 113 -12.73 -10.34 -17.64
C ARG A 113 -12.37 -11.41 -16.62
N ILE A 114 -13.25 -11.72 -15.68
CA ILE A 114 -12.92 -12.56 -14.51
C ILE A 114 -13.23 -14.03 -14.66
N VAL A 115 -14.09 -14.42 -15.60
CA VAL A 115 -14.60 -15.80 -15.72
C VAL A 115 -13.51 -16.85 -15.79
N ASN A 116 -12.37 -16.52 -16.41
CA ASN A 116 -11.20 -17.39 -16.52
C ASN A 116 -9.93 -16.79 -15.84
N VAL A 117 -10.10 -15.90 -14.89
CA VAL A 117 -9.01 -15.30 -14.09
C VAL A 117 -9.38 -15.44 -12.62
N PRO A 118 -8.69 -16.34 -11.87
CA PRO A 118 -7.67 -17.33 -12.29
C PRO A 118 -8.17 -18.36 -13.33
N ALA A 119 -7.24 -19.07 -13.96
CA ALA A 119 -7.55 -20.00 -15.04
C ALA A 119 -8.50 -21.13 -14.58
N ARG A 120 -9.72 -21.19 -15.13
CA ARG A 120 -10.78 -22.18 -14.85
C ARG A 120 -11.05 -23.10 -16.03
N LYS A 121 -10.23 -23.02 -17.08
CA LYS A 121 -10.43 -23.75 -18.33
C LYS A 121 -11.76 -23.38 -19.02
N ILE A 122 -12.20 -22.13 -18.87
CA ILE A 122 -13.32 -21.52 -19.58
C ILE A 122 -12.70 -20.63 -20.67
N GLY A 123 -12.65 -21.13 -21.88
CA GLY A 123 -11.99 -20.44 -23.01
C GLY A 123 -12.87 -19.37 -23.66
N ALA A 124 -12.24 -18.47 -24.42
CA ALA A 124 -12.93 -17.41 -25.17
C ALA A 124 -14.05 -17.92 -26.06
N ALA A 125 -13.82 -19.03 -26.79
CA ALA A 125 -14.83 -19.64 -27.64
C ALA A 125 -16.11 -20.09 -26.90
N THR A 126 -16.00 -20.50 -25.61
CA THR A 126 -17.16 -20.80 -24.77
C THR A 126 -17.92 -19.54 -24.43
N MET A 127 -17.19 -18.47 -24.08
CA MET A 127 -17.79 -17.18 -23.74
C MET A 127 -18.44 -16.50 -24.96
N ASP A 128 -17.85 -16.66 -26.15
CA ASP A 128 -18.44 -16.12 -27.38
C ASP A 128 -19.76 -16.84 -27.74
N LYS A 129 -19.84 -18.17 -27.57
CA LYS A 129 -21.09 -18.91 -27.71
C LYS A 129 -22.14 -18.44 -26.70
N ALA A 130 -21.77 -18.26 -25.43
CA ALA A 130 -22.65 -17.77 -24.40
C ALA A 130 -23.17 -16.36 -24.71
N GLN A 131 -22.30 -15.49 -25.27
CA GLN A 131 -22.68 -14.13 -25.68
C GLN A 131 -23.69 -14.12 -26.82
N VAL A 132 -23.55 -15.00 -27.81
CA VAL A 132 -24.52 -15.14 -28.91
C VAL A 132 -25.90 -15.50 -28.34
N ILE A 133 -25.95 -16.49 -27.45
CA ILE A 133 -27.18 -16.93 -26.78
C ILE A 133 -27.80 -15.77 -25.96
N ALA A 134 -26.97 -15.06 -25.18
CA ALA A 134 -27.38 -13.91 -24.37
C ALA A 134 -28.06 -12.83 -25.25
N THR A 135 -27.45 -12.57 -26.42
CA THR A 135 -27.99 -11.58 -27.39
C THR A 135 -29.29 -12.06 -28.02
N GLU A 136 -29.35 -13.33 -28.42
CA GLU A 136 -30.53 -13.91 -29.07
C GLU A 136 -31.75 -13.99 -28.11
N GLU A 137 -31.50 -14.31 -26.84
CA GLU A 137 -32.58 -14.42 -25.83
C GLU A 137 -32.86 -13.11 -25.09
N GLY A 138 -32.01 -12.06 -25.27
CA GLY A 138 -32.15 -10.80 -24.53
C GLY A 138 -31.89 -10.93 -23.04
N LEU A 139 -31.00 -11.86 -22.65
CA LEU A 139 -30.67 -12.17 -21.26
C LEU A 139 -29.24 -11.61 -20.90
N PRO A 140 -29.02 -11.25 -19.62
CA PRO A 140 -27.66 -11.02 -19.14
C PRO A 140 -26.79 -12.26 -19.31
N LEU A 141 -25.52 -12.08 -19.64
CA LEU A 141 -24.58 -13.18 -19.86
C LEU A 141 -24.48 -14.12 -18.64
N MET A 142 -24.49 -13.59 -17.42
CA MET A 142 -24.49 -14.39 -16.18
C MET A 142 -25.67 -15.38 -16.12
N GLU A 143 -26.84 -14.97 -16.58
CA GLU A 143 -28.01 -15.83 -16.58
C GLU A 143 -27.87 -17.00 -17.58
N VAL A 144 -27.28 -16.74 -18.75
CA VAL A 144 -26.95 -17.80 -19.71
C VAL A 144 -25.92 -18.76 -19.13
N LEU A 145 -24.93 -18.27 -18.40
CA LEU A 145 -23.92 -19.12 -17.74
C LEU A 145 -24.54 -20.01 -16.66
N ARG A 146 -25.50 -19.48 -15.86
CA ARG A 146 -26.24 -20.28 -14.86
C ARG A 146 -27.04 -21.41 -15.51
N ARG A 147 -27.61 -21.13 -16.66
CA ARG A 147 -28.46 -22.06 -17.44
C ARG A 147 -27.67 -22.82 -18.52
N ALA A 148 -26.32 -22.89 -18.39
CA ALA A 148 -25.47 -23.51 -19.41
C ALA A 148 -25.84 -24.94 -19.78
N GLY A 149 -26.48 -25.70 -18.89
CA GLY A 149 -26.98 -27.05 -19.14
C GLY A 149 -28.12 -27.12 -20.14
N ASP A 150 -28.89 -26.05 -20.29
CA ASP A 150 -30.04 -25.95 -21.21
C ASP A 150 -29.59 -25.74 -22.66
N TYR A 151 -28.37 -25.29 -22.87
CA TYR A 151 -27.82 -24.94 -24.18
C TYR A 151 -26.86 -26.01 -24.72
N PRO A 152 -27.22 -26.70 -25.83
CA PRO A 152 -26.34 -27.71 -26.45
C PRO A 152 -24.92 -27.20 -26.74
N GLN A 153 -24.79 -25.92 -27.12
CA GLN A 153 -23.52 -25.27 -27.46
C GLN A 153 -22.57 -25.12 -26.27
N LEU A 154 -23.09 -25.10 -25.02
CA LEU A 154 -22.38 -24.92 -23.77
C LEU A 154 -22.22 -26.21 -22.97
N LYS A 155 -22.86 -27.30 -23.38
CA LYS A 155 -22.96 -28.56 -22.64
C LYS A 155 -21.60 -29.13 -22.19
N ALA A 156 -20.56 -29.03 -23.01
CA ALA A 156 -19.21 -29.48 -22.68
C ALA A 156 -18.56 -28.66 -21.56
N SER A 157 -19.02 -27.47 -21.30
CA SER A 157 -18.47 -26.53 -20.29
C SER A 157 -19.41 -26.33 -19.09
N THR A 158 -20.59 -26.96 -19.06
CA THR A 158 -21.62 -26.76 -18.03
C THR A 158 -21.05 -26.81 -16.62
N GLY A 159 -20.35 -27.87 -16.23
CA GLY A 159 -19.85 -28.02 -14.86
C GLY A 159 -18.89 -26.91 -14.43
N LYS A 160 -18.07 -26.37 -15.36
CA LYS A 160 -17.16 -25.23 -15.06
C LYS A 160 -17.92 -23.92 -14.94
N LEU A 161 -18.90 -23.69 -15.81
CA LEU A 161 -19.75 -22.51 -15.81
C LEU A 161 -20.61 -22.47 -14.56
N THR A 162 -21.26 -23.59 -14.21
CA THR A 162 -22.04 -23.71 -12.98
C THR A 162 -21.18 -23.45 -11.74
N ALA A 163 -20.01 -24.10 -11.63
CA ALA A 163 -19.11 -23.88 -10.49
C ALA A 163 -18.67 -22.41 -10.36
N PHE A 164 -18.44 -21.71 -11.48
CA PHE A 164 -18.13 -20.29 -11.47
C PHE A 164 -19.31 -19.43 -11.00
N THR A 165 -20.52 -19.66 -11.56
CA THR A 165 -21.70 -18.87 -11.18
C THR A 165 -22.11 -19.11 -9.74
N GLU A 166 -22.05 -20.37 -9.25
CA GLU A 166 -22.30 -20.71 -7.85
C GLU A 166 -21.33 -20.00 -6.91
N MET A 167 -20.05 -19.91 -7.29
CA MET A 167 -19.04 -19.18 -6.54
C MET A 167 -19.38 -17.68 -6.43
N ILE A 168 -19.79 -17.04 -7.52
CA ILE A 168 -20.22 -15.62 -7.50
C ILE A 168 -21.49 -15.44 -6.66
N ASP A 169 -22.46 -16.32 -6.80
CA ASP A 169 -23.73 -16.28 -6.04
C ASP A 169 -23.49 -16.52 -4.53
N GLU A 170 -22.53 -17.34 -4.17
CA GLU A 170 -22.09 -17.52 -2.79
C GLU A 170 -21.46 -16.22 -2.24
N MET A 171 -20.54 -15.61 -2.99
CA MET A 171 -19.92 -14.33 -2.60
C MET A 171 -20.96 -13.23 -2.41
N ARG A 172 -21.96 -13.16 -3.30
CA ARG A 172 -23.06 -12.18 -3.17
C ARG A 172 -23.85 -12.34 -1.88
N ARG A 173 -24.15 -13.58 -1.49
CA ARG A 173 -24.88 -13.85 -0.23
C ARG A 173 -24.08 -13.43 1.01
N GLN A 174 -22.75 -13.46 0.93
CA GLN A 174 -21.88 -13.07 2.05
C GLN A 174 -21.62 -11.54 2.12
N ALA A 175 -21.96 -10.81 1.07
CA ALA A 175 -21.66 -9.38 0.99
C ALA A 175 -22.35 -8.54 2.07
N ASP A 176 -23.56 -8.93 2.48
CA ASP A 176 -24.35 -8.22 3.48
C ASP A 176 -24.05 -8.67 4.92
N ASP A 177 -23.36 -9.82 5.08
CA ASP A 177 -23.07 -10.43 6.39
C ASP A 177 -21.69 -10.06 6.94
N MET A 178 -20.83 -9.44 6.14
CA MET A 178 -19.43 -9.12 6.47
C MET A 178 -19.15 -7.63 6.35
N GLY A 179 -18.21 -7.12 7.15
CA GLY A 179 -17.61 -5.81 6.92
C GLY A 179 -16.89 -5.75 5.56
N LEU A 180 -16.89 -4.60 4.90
CA LEU A 180 -16.44 -4.49 3.49
C LEU A 180 -14.97 -4.94 3.29
N VAL A 181 -14.06 -4.66 4.24
CA VAL A 181 -12.67 -5.14 4.19
C VAL A 181 -12.62 -6.66 4.33
N GLU A 182 -13.33 -7.22 5.31
CA GLU A 182 -13.39 -8.67 5.53
C GLU A 182 -13.99 -9.38 4.32
N PHE A 183 -15.03 -8.81 3.75
CA PHE A 183 -15.67 -9.30 2.53
C PHE A 183 -14.70 -9.30 1.35
N TYR A 184 -13.94 -8.22 1.16
CA TYR A 184 -12.91 -8.18 0.11
C TYR A 184 -11.85 -9.27 0.29
N GLU A 185 -11.33 -9.45 1.51
CA GLU A 185 -10.39 -10.55 1.81
C GLU A 185 -11.01 -11.93 1.53
N TYR A 186 -12.30 -12.11 1.85
CA TYR A 186 -13.02 -13.32 1.51
C TYR A 186 -13.08 -13.56 0.00
N VAL A 187 -13.41 -12.52 -0.81
CA VAL A 187 -13.41 -12.59 -2.27
C VAL A 187 -12.03 -12.96 -2.82
N CYS A 188 -10.96 -12.37 -2.29
CA CYS A 188 -9.57 -12.68 -2.68
C CYS A 188 -9.24 -14.16 -2.49
N ARG A 189 -9.61 -14.74 -1.34
CA ARG A 189 -9.37 -16.15 -1.02
C ARG A 189 -10.28 -17.07 -1.84
N ARG A 190 -11.58 -16.76 -1.87
CA ARG A 190 -12.62 -17.62 -2.49
C ARG A 190 -12.50 -17.69 -4.01
N SER A 191 -12.06 -16.60 -4.66
CA SER A 191 -11.77 -16.58 -6.10
C SER A 191 -10.59 -17.48 -6.48
N GLY A 192 -9.70 -17.79 -5.54
CA GLY A 192 -8.42 -18.47 -5.77
C GLY A 192 -7.32 -17.55 -6.31
N TYR A 193 -7.57 -16.24 -6.41
CA TYR A 193 -6.62 -15.29 -7.01
C TYR A 193 -5.33 -15.18 -6.19
N VAL A 194 -5.46 -15.00 -4.89
CA VAL A 194 -4.32 -14.93 -3.97
C VAL A 194 -3.54 -16.24 -3.94
N GLY A 195 -4.22 -17.40 -3.93
CA GLY A 195 -3.57 -18.70 -3.92
C GLY A 195 -2.60 -18.92 -5.09
N ILE A 196 -3.00 -18.53 -6.30
CA ILE A 196 -2.15 -18.68 -7.50
C ILE A 196 -0.92 -17.74 -7.43
N LEU A 197 -1.06 -16.53 -6.92
CA LEU A 197 0.06 -15.62 -6.75
C LEU A 197 1.06 -16.13 -5.70
N GLN A 198 0.56 -16.71 -4.60
CA GLN A 198 1.38 -17.32 -3.56
C GLN A 198 2.12 -18.56 -4.04
N GLU A 199 1.47 -19.42 -4.85
CA GLU A 199 2.10 -20.62 -5.41
C GLU A 199 3.26 -20.29 -6.34
N LYS A 200 3.13 -19.28 -7.19
CA LYS A 200 4.20 -18.85 -8.10
C LYS A 200 5.41 -18.28 -7.36
N ASN A 201 5.19 -17.50 -6.34
CA ASN A 201 6.18 -16.92 -5.43
C ASN A 201 7.43 -16.28 -6.08
N ASP A 202 7.36 -15.88 -7.35
CA ASP A 202 8.38 -15.08 -8.01
C ASP A 202 8.25 -13.59 -7.64
N VAL A 203 9.22 -12.78 -8.05
CA VAL A 203 9.25 -11.34 -7.72
C VAL A 203 8.01 -10.60 -8.24
N GLU A 204 7.58 -10.94 -9.46
CA GLU A 204 6.41 -10.32 -10.09
C GLU A 204 5.12 -10.70 -9.35
N SER A 205 4.92 -11.98 -9.07
CA SER A 205 3.71 -12.46 -8.37
C SER A 205 3.62 -11.91 -6.94
N ARG A 206 4.75 -11.72 -6.26
CA ARG A 206 4.77 -11.04 -4.94
C ARG A 206 4.35 -9.58 -5.05
N GLY A 207 4.87 -8.84 -6.03
CA GLY A 207 4.45 -7.46 -6.25
C GLY A 207 2.96 -7.34 -6.62
N ARG A 208 2.41 -8.29 -7.38
CA ARG A 208 0.98 -8.37 -7.68
C ARG A 208 0.17 -8.70 -6.43
N LEU A 209 0.65 -9.59 -5.58
CA LEU A 209 0.00 -9.92 -4.31
C LEU A 209 -0.08 -8.68 -3.40
N GLU A 210 1.03 -7.96 -3.24
CA GLU A 210 1.06 -6.68 -2.51
C GLU A 210 0.02 -5.68 -3.04
N ASN A 211 -0.15 -5.59 -4.36
CA ASN A 211 -1.16 -4.71 -4.96
C ASN A 211 -2.60 -5.17 -4.69
N VAL A 212 -2.85 -6.47 -4.73
CA VAL A 212 -4.17 -7.04 -4.36
C VAL A 212 -4.46 -6.79 -2.88
N GLU A 213 -3.50 -7.03 -2.01
CA GLU A 213 -3.66 -6.78 -0.57
C GLU A 213 -3.83 -5.28 -0.26
N GLU A 214 -3.16 -4.40 -1.01
CA GLU A 214 -3.26 -2.94 -0.81
C GLU A 214 -4.62 -2.36 -1.19
N LEU A 215 -5.42 -3.03 -2.01
CA LEU A 215 -6.79 -2.58 -2.27
C LEU A 215 -7.65 -2.59 -1.00
N SER A 216 -7.30 -3.41 0.00
CA SER A 216 -7.91 -3.35 1.34
C SER A 216 -7.69 -1.99 2.02
N SER A 217 -6.52 -1.36 1.81
CA SER A 217 -6.25 -0.01 2.35
C SER A 217 -7.14 1.04 1.69
N SER A 218 -7.41 0.92 0.37
CA SER A 218 -8.36 1.82 -0.31
C SER A 218 -9.78 1.66 0.23
N ILE A 219 -10.22 0.42 0.48
CA ILE A 219 -11.53 0.14 1.08
C ILE A 219 -11.61 0.71 2.50
N GLN A 220 -10.58 0.51 3.31
CA GLN A 220 -10.55 1.04 4.69
C GLN A 220 -10.56 2.58 4.69
N ALA A 221 -9.80 3.21 3.80
CA ALA A 221 -9.80 4.67 3.66
C ALA A 221 -11.17 5.21 3.21
N PHE A 222 -11.87 4.51 2.31
CA PHE A 222 -13.25 4.83 1.93
C PHE A 222 -14.19 4.79 3.15
N LEU A 223 -14.13 3.74 3.95
CA LEU A 223 -14.97 3.59 5.14
C LEU A 223 -14.71 4.69 6.19
N GLU A 224 -13.46 5.16 6.31
CA GLU A 224 -13.11 6.26 7.20
C GLU A 224 -13.59 7.63 6.68
N ASN A 225 -13.60 7.82 5.36
CA ASN A 225 -14.00 9.07 4.72
C ASN A 225 -15.52 9.20 4.52
N ASP A 226 -16.22 8.10 4.30
CA ASP A 226 -17.69 8.06 4.11
C ASP A 226 -18.35 7.00 5.02
N PRO A 227 -18.36 7.23 6.34
CA PRO A 227 -18.96 6.29 7.29
C PRO A 227 -20.48 6.18 7.20
N GLU A 228 -21.13 7.10 6.48
CA GLU A 228 -22.59 7.09 6.29
C GLU A 228 -23.03 6.12 5.18
N ASN A 229 -22.16 5.79 4.25
CA ASN A 229 -22.45 4.89 3.13
C ASN A 229 -21.41 3.75 2.99
N PRO A 230 -21.22 2.88 4.00
CA PRO A 230 -20.17 1.86 4.02
C PRO A 230 -20.52 0.64 3.15
N THR A 231 -21.01 0.89 1.92
CA THR A 231 -21.49 -0.15 1.02
C THR A 231 -20.50 -0.47 -0.09
N LEU A 232 -20.59 -1.71 -0.62
CA LEU A 232 -19.81 -2.10 -1.79
C LEU A 232 -20.10 -1.18 -3.00
N SER A 233 -21.36 -0.82 -3.22
CA SER A 233 -21.72 0.10 -4.31
C SER A 233 -21.07 1.47 -4.13
N GLY A 234 -21.11 2.04 -2.91
CA GLY A 234 -20.49 3.32 -2.61
C GLY A 234 -18.98 3.33 -2.89
N PHE A 235 -18.28 2.27 -2.47
CA PHE A 235 -16.85 2.10 -2.78
C PHE A 235 -16.59 2.03 -4.29
N LEU A 236 -17.39 1.27 -5.03
CA LEU A 236 -17.21 1.15 -6.47
C LEU A 236 -17.51 2.45 -7.22
N ASP A 237 -18.47 3.23 -6.75
CA ASP A 237 -18.79 4.57 -7.29
C ASP A 237 -17.64 5.54 -7.03
N GLU A 238 -17.02 5.53 -5.84
CA GLU A 238 -15.82 6.34 -5.55
C GLU A 238 -14.66 5.95 -6.46
N VAL A 239 -14.39 4.65 -6.63
CA VAL A 239 -13.34 4.17 -7.53
C VAL A 239 -13.60 4.59 -8.98
N ALA A 240 -14.86 4.55 -9.44
CA ALA A 240 -15.22 4.98 -10.80
C ALA A 240 -14.95 6.48 -10.98
N LEU A 241 -15.42 7.33 -10.07
CA LEU A 241 -15.12 8.77 -10.09
C LEU A 241 -13.60 9.03 -10.07
N TYR A 242 -12.89 8.27 -9.26
CA TYR A 242 -11.44 8.39 -9.17
C TYR A 242 -10.75 8.04 -10.49
N THR A 243 -11.15 6.98 -11.17
CA THR A 243 -10.54 6.54 -12.44
C THR A 243 -10.90 7.44 -13.62
N ASP A 244 -12.10 7.99 -13.67
CA ASP A 244 -12.53 8.91 -14.73
C ASP A 244 -11.73 10.22 -14.76
N LEU A 245 -11.34 10.72 -13.59
CA LEU A 245 -10.45 11.87 -13.48
C LEU A 245 -9.03 11.59 -14.03
N ASP A 246 -8.65 10.33 -14.23
CA ASP A 246 -7.32 9.90 -14.71
C ASP A 246 -7.16 9.96 -16.25
N SER A 247 -8.22 10.21 -16.98
CA SER A 247 -8.21 10.19 -18.46
C SER A 247 -7.39 11.34 -19.09
N GLN A 248 -6.95 12.33 -18.32
CA GLN A 248 -6.05 13.37 -18.80
C GLN A 248 -4.60 12.86 -18.78
N GLU A 249 -4.01 12.71 -19.96
CA GLU A 249 -2.59 12.41 -20.09
C GLU A 249 -1.76 13.52 -19.42
N ALA A 250 -0.94 13.15 -18.45
CA ALA A 250 0.03 14.08 -17.89
C ALA A 250 1.03 14.47 -18.98
N GLY A 251 1.04 15.75 -19.36
CA GLY A 251 2.02 16.29 -20.32
C GLY A 251 3.47 16.12 -19.80
N ASP A 252 4.46 16.58 -20.56
CA ASP A 252 5.87 16.45 -20.18
C ASP A 252 6.25 17.14 -18.86
N ASN A 253 5.49 18.16 -18.43
CA ASN A 253 5.71 18.84 -17.16
C ASN A 253 4.86 18.21 -16.05
N CYS A 254 5.30 17.12 -15.48
CA CYS A 254 4.63 16.40 -14.39
C CYS A 254 5.65 15.84 -13.39
N VAL A 255 5.20 15.65 -12.14
CA VAL A 255 6.00 15.03 -11.08
C VAL A 255 6.25 13.56 -11.41
N THR A 256 7.44 13.06 -11.11
CA THR A 256 7.78 11.66 -11.34
C THR A 256 7.67 10.86 -10.05
N LEU A 257 6.82 9.83 -10.06
CA LEU A 257 6.69 8.83 -9.02
C LEU A 257 7.34 7.53 -9.48
N MET A 258 8.18 6.90 -8.63
CA MET A 258 8.83 5.63 -9.01
C MET A 258 9.35 4.88 -7.79
N THR A 259 9.62 3.60 -7.97
CA THR A 259 10.35 2.85 -6.96
C THR A 259 11.82 3.32 -6.89
N MET A 260 12.45 3.16 -5.73
CA MET A 260 13.88 3.47 -5.58
C MET A 260 14.76 2.69 -6.57
N HIS A 261 14.35 1.46 -6.95
CA HIS A 261 15.05 0.66 -7.96
C HIS A 261 14.99 1.28 -9.36
N SER A 262 13.83 1.82 -9.73
CA SER A 262 13.63 2.48 -11.03
C SER A 262 14.36 3.82 -11.15
N ALA A 263 14.79 4.39 -10.03
CA ALA A 263 15.46 5.69 -9.98
C ALA A 263 16.94 5.64 -10.40
N LYS A 264 17.49 4.44 -10.61
CA LYS A 264 18.91 4.28 -11.00
C LYS A 264 19.18 4.97 -12.34
N GLY A 265 20.13 5.88 -12.37
CA GLY A 265 20.54 6.65 -13.56
C GLY A 265 19.74 7.92 -13.83
N LEU A 266 18.65 8.17 -13.09
CA LEU A 266 17.88 9.41 -13.15
C LEU A 266 18.33 10.37 -12.05
N GLU A 267 18.11 11.69 -12.27
CA GLU A 267 18.44 12.71 -11.27
C GLU A 267 17.46 13.88 -11.38
N PHE A 268 17.11 14.46 -10.23
CA PHE A 268 16.13 15.53 -10.13
C PHE A 268 16.60 16.66 -9.21
N PRO A 269 16.23 17.91 -9.47
CA PRO A 269 16.53 19.01 -8.56
C PRO A 269 16.01 18.77 -7.14
N SER A 270 14.79 18.24 -6.98
CA SER A 270 14.16 17.95 -5.70
C SER A 270 13.68 16.51 -5.64
N VAL A 271 14.12 15.77 -4.60
CA VAL A 271 13.74 14.37 -4.39
C VAL A 271 13.14 14.19 -3.00
N PHE A 272 12.01 13.48 -2.98
CA PHE A 272 11.34 13.01 -1.78
C PHE A 272 11.51 11.49 -1.70
N VAL A 273 12.06 10.99 -0.58
CA VAL A 273 12.14 9.55 -0.30
C VAL A 273 11.17 9.26 0.83
N VAL A 274 10.10 8.56 0.53
CA VAL A 274 8.99 8.33 1.47
C VAL A 274 9.05 6.96 2.11
N GLY A 275 8.45 6.83 3.29
CA GLY A 275 8.38 5.55 4.01
C GLY A 275 9.72 5.13 4.59
N MET A 276 10.51 6.06 5.12
CA MET A 276 11.77 5.77 5.81
C MET A 276 11.50 5.15 7.19
N GLU A 277 11.08 3.87 7.19
CA GLU A 277 10.59 3.14 8.36
C GLU A 277 11.20 1.74 8.42
N ASP A 278 11.65 1.30 9.61
CA ASP A 278 12.11 -0.09 9.82
C ASP A 278 10.93 -1.05 9.55
N GLY A 279 11.17 -2.07 8.73
CA GLY A 279 10.14 -3.02 8.27
C GLY A 279 9.58 -2.69 6.88
N LEU A 280 9.64 -1.42 6.47
CA LEU A 280 9.28 -0.95 5.13
C LEU A 280 10.54 -0.63 4.31
N PHE A 281 11.40 0.22 4.85
CA PHE A 281 12.71 0.54 4.28
C PHE A 281 13.73 0.87 5.39
N PRO A 282 14.62 -0.09 5.73
CA PRO A 282 14.80 -1.42 5.13
C PRO A 282 13.59 -2.35 5.35
N GLY A 283 13.33 -3.21 4.37
CA GLY A 283 12.24 -4.17 4.41
C GLY A 283 12.43 -5.26 5.47
N ASN A 284 11.33 -5.89 5.90
CA ASN A 284 11.34 -6.91 6.95
C ASN A 284 12.32 -8.07 6.68
N ARG A 285 12.55 -8.45 5.43
CA ARG A 285 13.49 -9.52 5.06
C ARG A 285 14.94 -9.19 5.40
N ALA A 286 15.30 -7.92 5.29
CA ALA A 286 16.64 -7.45 5.62
C ALA A 286 16.91 -7.42 7.14
N MET A 287 15.84 -7.50 7.95
CA MET A 287 15.97 -7.52 9.41
C MET A 287 16.50 -8.89 9.87
N GLY A 288 17.77 -8.98 10.16
CA GLY A 288 18.44 -10.23 10.58
C GLY A 288 19.34 -10.83 9.52
N GLU A 289 19.25 -10.36 8.25
CA GLU A 289 20.09 -10.84 7.15
C GLU A 289 21.10 -9.76 6.73
N PRO A 290 22.38 -9.87 7.11
CA PRO A 290 23.38 -8.82 6.85
C PRO A 290 23.57 -8.46 5.37
N GLU A 291 23.53 -9.44 4.47
CA GLU A 291 23.68 -9.21 3.03
C GLU A 291 22.53 -8.44 2.43
N GLU A 292 21.28 -8.80 2.82
CA GLU A 292 20.07 -8.09 2.43
C GLU A 292 20.08 -6.65 2.98
N MET A 293 20.53 -6.46 4.23
CA MET A 293 20.65 -5.14 4.83
C MET A 293 21.67 -4.26 4.11
N GLU A 294 22.78 -4.84 3.64
CA GLU A 294 23.76 -4.11 2.83
C GLU A 294 23.19 -3.67 1.48
N GLU A 295 22.33 -4.53 0.86
CA GLU A 295 21.68 -4.18 -0.41
C GLU A 295 20.63 -3.08 -0.20
N GLU A 296 19.80 -3.16 0.84
CA GLU A 296 18.86 -2.09 1.20
C GLU A 296 19.63 -0.76 1.46
N ARG A 297 20.78 -0.81 2.11
CA ARG A 297 21.62 0.38 2.32
C ARG A 297 22.22 0.94 1.02
N ARG A 298 22.57 0.06 0.05
CA ARG A 298 22.99 0.50 -1.28
C ARG A 298 21.84 1.18 -2.02
N LEU A 299 20.64 0.62 -1.90
CA LEU A 299 19.44 1.20 -2.49
C LEU A 299 19.11 2.56 -1.87
N CYS A 300 19.23 2.69 -0.53
CA CYS A 300 19.09 3.97 0.17
C CYS A 300 20.07 5.01 -0.35
N TYR A 301 21.33 4.63 -0.49
CA TYR A 301 22.36 5.50 -1.07
C TYR A 301 21.99 5.93 -2.50
N VAL A 302 21.55 5.00 -3.33
CA VAL A 302 21.09 5.32 -4.70
C VAL A 302 19.95 6.33 -4.64
N ALA A 303 18.92 6.09 -3.84
CA ALA A 303 17.76 6.97 -3.73
C ALA A 303 18.17 8.40 -3.30
N MET A 304 18.99 8.52 -2.26
CA MET A 304 19.47 9.82 -1.77
C MET A 304 20.28 10.59 -2.80
N THR A 305 21.13 9.89 -3.57
CA THR A 305 21.99 10.51 -4.60
C THR A 305 21.24 10.90 -5.88
N ARG A 306 19.91 10.67 -5.94
CA ARG A 306 19.09 11.18 -7.05
C ARG A 306 18.77 12.66 -6.91
N ALA A 307 18.93 13.22 -5.72
CA ALA A 307 18.74 14.65 -5.47
C ALA A 307 19.95 15.45 -5.91
N LYS A 308 19.72 16.46 -6.76
CA LYS A 308 20.77 17.42 -7.17
C LYS A 308 20.91 18.58 -6.19
N GLU A 309 19.77 19.05 -5.64
CA GLU A 309 19.73 20.27 -4.84
C GLU A 309 19.05 20.03 -3.48
N LYS A 310 17.88 19.40 -3.46
CA LYS A 310 17.07 19.25 -2.27
C LYS A 310 16.65 17.80 -2.05
N LEU A 311 16.94 17.26 -0.86
CA LEU A 311 16.52 15.94 -0.42
C LEU A 311 15.61 16.06 0.79
N THR A 312 14.42 15.45 0.68
CA THR A 312 13.48 15.32 1.79
C THR A 312 13.22 13.85 2.04
N LEU A 313 13.42 13.41 3.26
CA LEU A 313 13.14 12.06 3.75
C LEU A 313 11.89 12.13 4.62
N THR A 314 10.94 11.21 4.46
CA THR A 314 9.74 11.21 5.28
C THR A 314 9.51 9.84 5.93
N ASN A 315 8.93 9.85 7.11
CA ASN A 315 8.44 8.66 7.78
C ASN A 315 7.14 8.97 8.53
N ALA A 316 6.28 7.96 8.69
CA ALA A 316 5.05 8.04 9.45
C ALA A 316 5.23 7.43 10.85
N ARG A 317 4.42 7.87 11.83
CA ARG A 317 4.34 7.25 13.17
C ARG A 317 3.54 5.96 13.15
N GLN A 318 2.56 5.91 12.27
CA GLN A 318 1.77 4.73 11.96
C GLN A 318 1.48 4.72 10.47
N ARG A 319 1.29 3.53 9.91
CA ARG A 319 1.00 3.35 8.49
C ARG A 319 -0.06 2.28 8.30
N MET A 320 -1.02 2.58 7.46
CA MET A 320 -1.94 1.59 6.91
C MET A 320 -1.30 0.95 5.68
N LEU A 321 -1.11 -0.34 5.75
CA LEU A 321 -0.70 -1.20 4.62
C LEU A 321 -1.55 -2.45 4.65
N PHE A 322 -2.07 -2.83 3.49
CA PHE A 322 -2.87 -4.05 3.35
C PHE A 322 -4.09 -4.06 4.28
N GLY A 323 -4.74 -2.88 4.43
CA GLY A 323 -5.92 -2.70 5.27
C GLY A 323 -5.66 -2.71 6.78
N ARG A 324 -4.40 -2.70 7.23
CA ARG A 324 -4.03 -2.75 8.65
C ARG A 324 -3.14 -1.61 9.04
N THR A 325 -3.54 -0.86 10.05
CA THR A 325 -2.72 0.22 10.62
C THR A 325 -1.77 -0.35 11.67
N THR A 326 -0.48 -0.10 11.47
CA THR A 326 0.59 -0.52 12.39
C THR A 326 1.45 0.66 12.81
N PRO A 327 1.93 0.71 14.08
CA PRO A 327 2.91 1.70 14.49
C PRO A 327 4.24 1.46 13.77
N CYS A 328 4.90 2.54 13.36
CA CYS A 328 6.15 2.51 12.62
C CYS A 328 7.30 3.11 13.44
N MET A 329 8.49 2.53 13.27
CA MET A 329 9.72 3.09 13.81
C MET A 329 10.51 3.75 12.68
N PRO A 330 11.07 4.96 12.89
CA PRO A 330 11.92 5.58 11.89
C PRO A 330 13.04 4.66 11.46
N SER A 331 13.32 4.64 10.15
CA SER A 331 14.36 3.82 9.55
C SER A 331 15.71 4.01 10.24
N ARG A 332 16.40 2.91 10.51
CA ARG A 332 17.78 2.92 11.03
C ARG A 332 18.76 3.66 10.12
N PHE A 333 18.46 3.76 8.82
CA PHE A 333 19.29 4.51 7.88
C PHE A 333 19.31 6.01 8.17
N LEU A 334 18.27 6.56 8.81
CA LEU A 334 18.25 7.95 9.23
C LEU A 334 19.32 8.24 10.30
N LYS A 335 19.63 7.26 11.16
CA LYS A 335 20.68 7.36 12.17
C LYS A 335 22.11 7.29 11.59
N GLU A 336 22.25 6.85 10.34
CA GLU A 336 23.54 6.80 9.64
C GLU A 336 23.90 8.12 8.95
N ILE A 337 22.99 9.10 8.94
CA ILE A 337 23.22 10.46 8.42
C ILE A 337 23.77 11.31 9.56
N PRO A 338 24.91 12.03 9.37
CA PRO A 338 25.43 12.93 10.38
C PRO A 338 24.41 14.00 10.76
N GLU A 339 24.26 14.28 12.06
CA GLU A 339 23.23 15.21 12.56
C GLU A 339 23.40 16.64 12.00
N GLU A 340 24.64 17.07 11.79
CA GLU A 340 24.97 18.38 11.21
C GLU A 340 24.48 18.55 9.76
N ASN A 341 24.16 17.46 9.07
CA ASN A 341 23.70 17.46 7.67
C ASN A 341 22.19 17.31 7.53
N MET A 342 21.44 17.28 8.64
CA MET A 342 19.97 17.12 8.57
C MET A 342 19.24 18.00 9.57
N GLU A 343 18.01 18.33 9.19
CA GLU A 343 17.04 18.99 10.07
C GLU A 343 15.79 18.10 10.23
N TRP A 344 15.29 18.03 11.46
CA TRP A 344 14.09 17.25 11.78
C TRP A 344 12.87 18.16 11.90
N LEU A 345 11.81 17.83 11.16
CA LEU A 345 10.50 18.49 11.26
C LEU A 345 9.49 17.54 11.90
N GLY A 346 8.83 17.97 13.00
CA GLY A 346 7.83 17.17 13.72
C GLY A 346 8.44 16.14 14.69
N LYS A 347 9.71 16.27 15.06
CA LYS A 347 10.29 15.47 16.15
C LYS A 347 9.52 15.78 17.43
N PRO A 348 9.00 14.78 18.17
CA PRO A 348 8.38 15.04 19.46
C PRO A 348 9.40 15.69 20.37
N GLU A 349 9.02 16.79 21.01
CA GLU A 349 9.84 17.32 22.09
C GLU A 349 10.06 16.23 23.14
N PRO A 350 11.29 16.04 23.65
CA PRO A 350 11.51 15.12 24.74
C PRO A 350 10.56 15.55 25.87
N ARG A 351 9.66 14.67 26.27
CA ARG A 351 8.85 14.94 27.47
C ARG A 351 9.83 15.24 28.58
N PRO A 352 9.70 16.36 29.31
CA PRO A 352 10.51 16.55 30.49
C PRO A 352 10.35 15.28 31.32
N THR A 353 11.43 14.61 31.60
CA THR A 353 11.46 13.51 32.56
C THR A 353 10.94 14.12 33.85
N SER A 354 9.66 13.87 34.18
CA SER A 354 9.16 14.14 35.50
C SER A 354 10.08 13.33 36.39
N SER A 355 10.87 14.03 37.19
CA SER A 355 11.74 13.42 38.17
C SER A 355 10.85 12.75 39.23
N TRP A 356 10.53 11.48 38.98
CA TRP A 356 9.94 10.61 40.00
C TRP A 356 11.01 10.13 40.98
N ASP A 357 12.26 10.58 40.81
CA ASP A 357 13.40 10.28 41.69
C ASP A 357 13.48 11.19 42.94
N ASP A 358 12.52 12.10 43.11
CA ASP A 358 12.51 13.00 44.31
C ASP A 358 11.40 12.63 45.33
N PHE A 359 11.05 11.36 45.42
CA PHE A 359 10.44 10.83 46.62
C PHE A 359 11.56 10.38 47.55
N GLY A 360 12.09 11.39 48.28
CA GLY A 360 13.01 11.20 49.36
C GLY A 360 12.55 10.13 50.33
N ASP A 361 13.53 9.45 50.91
CA ASP A 361 13.43 8.49 52.02
C ASP A 361 12.30 8.83 53.01
N GLY A 362 11.14 8.21 52.81
CA GLY A 362 10.13 8.12 53.84
C GLY A 362 10.60 7.12 54.91
N PRO A 363 10.33 7.36 56.20
CA PRO A 363 10.87 6.55 57.28
C PRO A 363 10.46 5.08 57.15
N ALA A 364 11.46 4.20 57.24
CA ALA A 364 11.32 2.76 57.22
C ALA A 364 10.23 2.27 58.17
N TYR A 365 9.21 1.63 57.60
CA TYR A 365 8.17 0.96 58.38
C TYR A 365 8.78 -0.29 59.03
N ALA A 366 9.01 -0.24 60.38
CA ALA A 366 9.43 -1.39 61.12
C ALA A 366 8.25 -2.38 61.30
N PRO A 367 8.43 -3.68 61.01
CA PRO A 367 7.36 -4.65 61.18
C PRO A 367 7.03 -4.82 62.68
N GLN A 368 5.78 -4.59 63.02
CA GLN A 368 5.25 -4.93 64.36
C GLN A 368 5.29 -6.45 64.53
N ARG A 369 5.95 -6.91 65.60
CA ARG A 369 5.93 -8.30 66.02
C ARG A 369 4.51 -8.65 66.53
N GLU A 370 3.90 -9.63 65.89
CA GLU A 370 2.68 -10.27 66.41
C GLU A 370 2.99 -10.95 67.72
N ALA A 371 2.14 -10.61 68.78
CA ALA A 371 2.15 -11.26 70.05
C ALA A 371 1.50 -12.64 69.94
N GLN A 372 2.20 -13.69 70.40
CA GLN A 372 1.67 -15.04 70.49
C GLN A 372 0.66 -15.10 71.65
N PRO A 373 -0.50 -15.79 71.51
CA PRO A 373 -1.43 -16.03 72.62
C PRO A 373 -0.89 -17.09 73.54
N GLY A 374 -0.91 -16.75 74.86
CA GLY A 374 -0.47 -17.65 75.90
C GLY A 374 -1.40 -18.85 76.06
N THR A 375 -0.76 -20.01 76.23
CA THR A 375 -1.42 -21.26 76.63
C THR A 375 -1.71 -21.26 78.17
N GLU A 376 -2.97 -21.14 78.52
CA GLU A 376 -3.44 -21.53 79.90
C GLU A 376 -3.68 -23.05 79.92
N ARG A 377 -3.11 -23.73 80.98
CA ARG A 377 -3.45 -25.10 81.36
C ARG A 377 -4.30 -25.04 82.61
N PRO A 378 -5.34 -25.89 82.75
CA PRO A 378 -6.22 -25.93 83.92
C PRO A 378 -5.62 -26.75 85.05
N ALA A 379 -6.02 -26.36 86.25
CA ALA A 379 -5.97 -27.15 87.47
C ALA A 379 -7.25 -28.00 87.63
#